data_e5550d25452cc995e3f87a1784f65a9e
#
_entry.id   e5550d25452cc995e3f87a1784f65a9e
#
_cell.length_a   1.000
_cell.length_b   1.000
_cell.length_c   1.000
_cell.angle_alpha   90.00
_cell.angle_beta   90.00
_cell.angle_gamma   90.00
#
_symmetry.space_group_name_H-M   'P 1'
#
loop_
_entity.id
_entity.type
_entity.pdbx_description
1 polymer ?
#
loop_
_entity_poly.entity_id
_entity_poly.type
_entity_poly.pdbx_seq_one_letter_code
_entity_poly.pdbx_strand_id
1 'polypeptide(L)'
;KDFYIGEDGLEYCCKCHTPREKELPSPFGDNKPFKVHFMCECQRKAYEIEQAERAKREFDEMVSRNRMVCFHTKRMYDWTFANDDGKNPAVAKAKAYVDAWDDMKSSGIGLMLWGGVGTGKTYLAAAIANELLDQGKRVLMRDFSEISNISIFDADEYVASLSSYDLVILDDLEEKKKS
;
A
#
# COMPACT_ATOMS: atom_id res chain seq x y z
N LYS A 1 36.99 -16.14 12.12
CA LYS A 1 36.96 -14.71 12.56
C LYS A 1 36.55 -13.89 11.34
N ASP A 2 35.62 -12.97 11.49
CA ASP A 2 35.08 -12.18 10.38
C ASP A 2 35.80 -10.82 10.22
N PHE A 3 36.87 -10.60 11.00
CA PHE A 3 37.62 -9.35 11.01
C PHE A 3 39.14 -9.60 11.28
N TYR A 4 39.96 -8.61 10.92
CA TYR A 4 41.38 -8.53 11.23
C TYR A 4 41.69 -7.14 11.83
N ILE A 5 42.82 -7.03 12.53
CA ILE A 5 43.31 -5.78 13.10
C ILE A 5 44.23 -5.09 12.08
N GLY A 6 43.94 -3.84 11.74
CA GLY A 6 44.75 -3.00 10.88
C GLY A 6 46.03 -2.48 11.58
N GLU A 7 46.90 -1.80 10.83
CA GLU A 7 48.12 -1.17 11.38
C GLU A 7 47.82 -0.04 12.37
N ASP A 8 46.63 0.54 12.31
CA ASP A 8 46.08 1.56 13.20
C ASP A 8 45.46 0.98 14.48
N GLY A 9 45.48 -0.36 14.63
CA GLY A 9 44.89 -1.05 15.77
C GLY A 9 43.37 -1.13 15.80
N LEU A 10 42.69 -0.81 14.67
CA LEU A 10 41.25 -0.90 14.51
C LEU A 10 40.85 -2.21 13.83
N GLU A 11 39.59 -2.61 14.04
CA GLU A 11 39.03 -3.78 13.37
C GLU A 11 38.56 -3.48 11.95
N TYR A 12 38.92 -4.36 11.01
CA TYR A 12 38.54 -4.31 9.59
C TYR A 12 37.87 -5.63 9.19
N CYS A 13 36.88 -5.52 8.30
CA CYS A 13 36.18 -6.68 7.77
C CYS A 13 37.07 -7.50 6.83
N CYS A 14 37.11 -8.83 7.00
CA CYS A 14 37.86 -9.73 6.12
C CYS A 14 37.32 -9.80 4.68
N LYS A 15 36.02 -9.44 4.46
CA LYS A 15 35.40 -9.52 3.13
C LYS A 15 35.55 -8.25 2.31
N CYS A 16 35.25 -7.09 2.91
CA CYS A 16 35.22 -5.81 2.20
C CYS A 16 36.35 -4.86 2.59
N HIS A 17 37.20 -5.26 3.53
CA HIS A 17 38.34 -4.50 4.03
C HIS A 17 37.98 -3.08 4.54
N THR A 18 36.71 -2.82 4.82
CA THR A 18 36.30 -1.57 5.44
C THR A 18 36.37 -1.65 6.96
N PRO A 19 36.60 -0.52 7.67
CA PRO A 19 36.69 -0.51 9.11
C PRO A 19 35.37 -0.93 9.75
N ARG A 20 35.47 -1.56 10.90
CA ARG A 20 34.37 -1.96 11.80
C ARG A 20 34.41 -1.25 13.14
N GLU A 21 35.49 -0.51 13.40
CA GLU A 21 35.71 0.32 14.55
C GLU A 21 36.13 1.73 14.16
N LYS A 22 35.80 2.68 15.03
CA LYS A 22 36.29 4.06 14.98
C LYS A 22 36.60 4.54 16.37
N GLU A 23 37.71 5.24 16.53
CA GLU A 23 38.01 5.96 17.79
C GLU A 23 37.29 7.31 17.81
N LEU A 24 36.60 7.56 18.91
CA LEU A 24 35.94 8.83 19.19
C LEU A 24 36.52 9.44 20.47
N PRO A 25 36.58 10.79 20.57
CA PRO A 25 36.93 11.44 21.83
C PRO A 25 35.88 11.13 22.91
N SER A 26 36.36 10.96 24.16
CA SER A 26 35.46 10.71 25.27
C SER A 26 34.50 11.89 25.48
N PRO A 27 33.19 11.62 25.61
CA PRO A 27 32.21 12.66 25.96
C PRO A 27 32.31 13.12 27.41
N PHE A 28 33.13 12.42 28.24
CA PHE A 28 33.25 12.70 29.69
C PHE A 28 34.42 13.61 30.05
N GLY A 29 35.15 14.14 29.06
CA GLY A 29 36.21 15.14 29.29
C GLY A 29 37.51 14.57 29.85
N ASP A 30 37.68 13.23 29.91
CA ASP A 30 38.86 12.53 30.42
C ASP A 30 39.98 12.35 29.39
N ASN A 31 39.81 12.93 28.21
CA ASN A 31 40.73 12.85 27.04
C ASN A 31 41.15 11.41 26.63
N LYS A 32 40.42 10.37 27.07
CA LYS A 32 40.68 9.02 26.64
C LYS A 32 39.79 8.64 25.47
N PRO A 33 40.35 8.38 24.28
CA PRO A 33 39.54 7.92 23.15
C PRO A 33 38.90 6.58 23.48
N PHE A 34 37.68 6.35 23.00
CA PHE A 34 37.01 5.06 23.09
C PHE A 34 36.66 4.54 21.71
N LYS A 35 36.68 3.23 21.54
CA LYS A 35 36.38 2.54 20.29
C LYS A 35 34.90 2.26 20.19
N VAL A 36 34.30 2.60 19.05
CA VAL A 36 32.89 2.32 18.73
C VAL A 36 32.87 1.36 17.56
N HIS A 37 32.14 0.25 17.72
CA HIS A 37 31.89 -0.71 16.66
C HIS A 37 30.72 -0.26 15.79
N PHE A 38 30.84 -0.49 14.47
CA PHE A 38 29.77 -0.26 13.51
C PHE A 38 29.82 -1.31 12.40
N MET A 39 28.76 -1.35 11.60
CA MET A 39 28.67 -2.29 10.49
C MET A 39 29.67 -1.91 9.40
N CYS A 40 30.44 -2.88 8.93
CA CYS A 40 31.23 -2.70 7.72
C CYS A 40 30.32 -2.54 6.49
N GLU A 41 30.90 -2.14 5.36
CA GLU A 41 30.10 -1.86 4.16
C GLU A 41 29.29 -3.07 3.67
N CYS A 42 29.87 -4.28 3.69
CA CYS A 42 29.15 -5.48 3.28
C CYS A 42 28.02 -5.86 4.23
N GLN A 43 28.18 -5.66 5.55
CA GLN A 43 27.10 -5.86 6.53
C GLN A 43 26.00 -4.81 6.36
N ARG A 44 26.38 -3.55 6.15
CA ARG A 44 25.40 -2.48 5.92
C ARG A 44 24.56 -2.75 4.67
N LYS A 45 25.20 -3.13 3.54
CA LYS A 45 24.48 -3.50 2.31
C LYS A 45 23.54 -4.69 2.54
N ALA A 46 24.00 -5.72 3.26
CA ALA A 46 23.15 -6.87 3.57
C ALA A 46 21.95 -6.47 4.45
N TYR A 47 22.17 -5.62 5.44
CA TYR A 47 21.11 -5.10 6.31
C TYR A 47 20.10 -4.24 5.52
N GLU A 48 20.58 -3.35 4.63
CA GLU A 48 19.71 -2.53 3.77
C GLU A 48 18.83 -3.38 2.84
N ILE A 49 19.39 -4.46 2.27
CA ILE A 49 18.64 -5.42 1.44
C ILE A 49 17.59 -6.13 2.29
N GLU A 50 17.95 -6.64 3.47
CA GLU A 50 17.01 -7.32 4.36
C GLU A 50 15.86 -6.40 4.79
N GLN A 51 16.17 -5.14 5.13
CA GLN A 51 15.15 -4.15 5.49
C GLN A 51 14.22 -3.83 4.31
N ALA A 52 14.76 -3.69 3.10
CA ALA A 52 13.95 -3.46 1.89
C ALA A 52 13.02 -4.65 1.59
N GLU A 53 13.53 -5.88 1.70
CA GLU A 53 12.72 -7.09 1.51
C GLU A 53 11.64 -7.24 2.58
N ARG A 54 11.97 -6.90 3.84
CA ARG A 54 11.01 -6.90 4.93
C ARG A 54 9.91 -5.87 4.70
N ALA A 55 10.26 -4.64 4.36
CA ALA A 55 9.29 -3.57 4.07
C ALA A 55 8.37 -3.96 2.90
N LYS A 56 8.93 -4.59 1.87
CA LYS A 56 8.14 -5.10 0.74
C LYS A 56 7.15 -6.17 1.19
N ARG A 57 7.57 -7.16 1.97
CA ARG A 57 6.66 -8.21 2.49
C ARG A 57 5.53 -7.62 3.33
N GLU A 58 5.85 -6.70 4.24
CA GLU A 58 4.87 -6.03 5.09
C GLU A 58 3.85 -5.23 4.25
N PHE A 59 4.31 -4.57 3.18
CA PHE A 59 3.46 -3.87 2.22
C PHE A 59 2.55 -4.83 1.46
N ASP A 60 3.08 -5.90 0.88
CA ASP A 60 2.32 -6.91 0.11
C ASP A 60 1.24 -7.59 1.00
N GLU A 61 1.57 -7.89 2.26
CA GLU A 61 0.62 -8.40 3.23
C GLU A 61 -0.48 -7.40 3.57
N MET A 62 -0.14 -6.12 3.72
CA MET A 62 -1.11 -5.06 3.96
C MET A 62 -2.08 -4.92 2.77
N VAL A 63 -1.56 -4.88 1.54
CA VAL A 63 -2.38 -4.84 0.32
C VAL A 63 -3.31 -6.05 0.24
N SER A 64 -2.79 -7.24 0.53
CA SER A 64 -3.59 -8.48 0.53
C SER A 64 -4.74 -8.41 1.56
N ARG A 65 -4.48 -7.95 2.78
CA ARG A 65 -5.53 -7.75 3.80
C ARG A 65 -6.57 -6.72 3.36
N ASN A 66 -6.13 -5.58 2.85
CA ASN A 66 -7.02 -4.54 2.36
C ASN A 66 -7.91 -5.04 1.22
N ARG A 67 -7.36 -5.86 0.30
CA ARG A 67 -8.12 -6.46 -0.80
C ARG A 67 -9.20 -7.44 -0.32
N MET A 68 -8.91 -8.24 0.71
CA MET A 68 -9.91 -9.12 1.32
C MET A 68 -11.06 -8.34 1.98
N VAL A 69 -10.78 -7.18 2.55
CA VAL A 69 -11.81 -6.31 3.14
C VAL A 69 -12.60 -5.57 2.07
N CYS A 70 -11.94 -5.14 0.99
CA CYS A 70 -12.55 -4.38 -0.09
C CYS A 70 -13.65 -5.17 -0.81
N PHE A 71 -13.37 -6.42 -1.19
CA PHE A 71 -14.24 -7.20 -2.08
C PHE A 71 -14.97 -8.33 -1.38
N HIS A 72 -16.24 -8.55 -1.74
CA HIS A 72 -17.04 -9.70 -1.28
C HIS A 72 -16.61 -11.03 -1.90
N THR A 73 -16.07 -10.99 -3.12
CA THR A 73 -15.72 -12.20 -3.86
C THR A 73 -14.28 -12.15 -4.38
N LYS A 74 -13.58 -13.29 -4.31
CA LYS A 74 -12.22 -13.40 -4.82
C LYS A 74 -12.13 -13.20 -6.33
N ARG A 75 -13.23 -13.39 -7.08
CA ARG A 75 -13.27 -13.15 -8.53
C ARG A 75 -12.94 -11.70 -8.88
N MET A 76 -13.28 -10.74 -8.01
CA MET A 76 -13.01 -9.32 -8.22
C MET A 76 -11.52 -8.97 -8.12
N TYR A 77 -10.69 -9.86 -7.55
CA TYR A 77 -9.24 -9.64 -7.49
C TYR A 77 -8.58 -9.63 -8.86
N ASP A 78 -9.17 -10.35 -9.82
CA ASP A 78 -8.68 -10.44 -11.19
C ASP A 78 -9.27 -9.36 -12.12
N TRP A 79 -10.19 -8.54 -11.60
CA TRP A 79 -10.78 -7.43 -12.36
C TRP A 79 -9.86 -6.21 -12.29
N THR A 80 -8.88 -6.21 -13.15
CA THR A 80 -7.81 -5.21 -13.23
C THR A 80 -7.79 -4.56 -14.61
N PHE A 81 -7.17 -3.41 -14.72
CA PHE A 81 -6.96 -2.77 -16.03
C PHE A 81 -6.06 -3.59 -16.97
N ALA A 82 -5.20 -4.47 -16.42
CA ALA A 82 -4.35 -5.35 -17.22
C ALA A 82 -5.14 -6.49 -17.87
N ASN A 83 -6.22 -6.94 -17.22
CA ASN A 83 -7.08 -8.03 -17.70
C ASN A 83 -8.29 -7.52 -18.52
N ASP A 84 -8.36 -6.22 -18.80
CA ASP A 84 -9.42 -5.64 -19.64
C ASP A 84 -9.28 -6.08 -21.11
N ASP A 85 -10.41 -6.38 -21.75
CA ASP A 85 -10.43 -6.84 -23.15
C ASP A 85 -10.28 -5.71 -24.19
N GLY A 86 -10.08 -4.49 -23.74
CA GLY A 86 -9.85 -3.29 -24.57
C GLY A 86 -11.08 -2.74 -25.28
N LYS A 87 -12.28 -3.28 -25.03
CA LYS A 87 -13.51 -2.87 -25.71
C LYS A 87 -14.21 -1.68 -25.04
N ASN A 88 -13.97 -1.48 -23.75
CA ASN A 88 -14.64 -0.43 -23.00
C ASN A 88 -13.88 0.91 -23.11
N PRO A 89 -14.41 1.93 -23.81
CA PRO A 89 -13.73 3.22 -23.96
C PRO A 89 -13.59 4.00 -22.64
N ALA A 90 -14.36 3.64 -21.61
CA ALA A 90 -14.29 4.29 -20.31
C ALA A 90 -13.03 3.91 -19.50
N VAL A 91 -12.33 2.83 -19.88
CA VAL A 91 -11.09 2.39 -19.22
C VAL A 91 -10.02 3.49 -19.21
N ALA A 92 -9.86 4.21 -20.31
CA ALA A 92 -8.90 5.31 -20.40
C ALA A 92 -9.19 6.43 -19.36
N LYS A 93 -10.47 6.76 -19.18
CA LYS A 93 -10.89 7.75 -18.17
C LYS A 93 -10.69 7.25 -16.74
N ALA A 94 -10.97 5.97 -16.50
CA ALA A 94 -10.76 5.36 -15.20
C ALA A 94 -9.28 5.30 -14.81
N LYS A 95 -8.39 4.98 -15.76
CA LYS A 95 -6.94 5.05 -15.56
C LYS A 95 -6.50 6.49 -15.26
N ALA A 96 -6.94 7.47 -16.05
CA ALA A 96 -6.59 8.86 -15.79
C ALA A 96 -7.05 9.35 -14.41
N TYR A 97 -8.20 8.86 -13.92
CA TYR A 97 -8.67 9.16 -12.56
C TYR A 97 -7.73 8.58 -11.50
N VAL A 98 -7.29 7.34 -11.67
CA VAL A 98 -6.36 6.70 -10.74
C VAL A 98 -4.97 7.34 -10.80
N ASP A 99 -4.49 7.69 -11.99
CA ASP A 99 -3.20 8.37 -12.18
C ASP A 99 -3.18 9.75 -11.51
N ALA A 100 -4.34 10.44 -11.46
CA ALA A 100 -4.51 11.73 -10.79
C ALA A 100 -5.10 11.60 -9.38
N TRP A 101 -5.00 10.43 -8.73
CA TRP A 101 -5.70 10.12 -7.49
C TRP A 101 -5.52 11.14 -6.37
N ASP A 102 -4.30 11.57 -6.10
CA ASP A 102 -4.02 12.48 -4.98
C ASP A 102 -4.68 13.85 -5.20
N ASP A 103 -4.73 14.34 -6.46
CA ASP A 103 -5.43 15.57 -6.82
C ASP A 103 -6.96 15.40 -6.75
N MET A 104 -7.49 14.26 -7.23
CA MET A 104 -8.92 13.96 -7.17
C MET A 104 -9.39 13.88 -5.71
N LYS A 105 -8.65 13.17 -4.88
CA LYS A 105 -8.96 13.02 -3.45
C LYS A 105 -8.91 14.38 -2.73
N SER A 106 -7.87 15.17 -2.94
CA SER A 106 -7.72 16.48 -2.27
C SER A 106 -8.81 17.47 -2.67
N SER A 107 -9.30 17.36 -3.90
CA SER A 107 -10.40 18.19 -4.45
C SER A 107 -11.80 17.63 -4.16
N GLY A 108 -11.90 16.46 -3.51
CA GLY A 108 -13.18 15.80 -3.25
C GLY A 108 -13.92 15.34 -4.52
N ILE A 109 -13.19 15.07 -5.61
CA ILE A 109 -13.78 14.66 -6.89
C ILE A 109 -13.94 13.14 -6.91
N GLY A 110 -15.19 12.67 -7.05
CA GLY A 110 -15.53 11.26 -7.24
C GLY A 110 -15.87 10.95 -8.70
N LEU A 111 -16.06 9.66 -9.00
CA LEU A 111 -16.53 9.15 -10.28
C LEU A 111 -17.96 8.60 -10.17
N MET A 112 -18.79 8.89 -11.16
CA MET A 112 -20.07 8.23 -11.36
C MET A 112 -20.00 7.38 -12.62
N LEU A 113 -20.18 6.06 -12.49
CA LEU A 113 -20.26 5.13 -13.60
C LEU A 113 -21.73 4.84 -13.90
N TRP A 114 -22.20 5.22 -15.09
CA TRP A 114 -23.57 5.05 -15.51
C TRP A 114 -23.66 4.35 -16.87
N GLY A 115 -24.78 3.66 -17.12
CA GLY A 115 -25.00 2.92 -18.37
C GLY A 115 -25.87 1.69 -18.14
N GLY A 116 -26.29 1.04 -19.20
CA GLY A 116 -27.12 -0.17 -19.19
C GLY A 116 -26.47 -1.37 -18.48
N VAL A 117 -27.26 -2.43 -18.28
CA VAL A 117 -26.79 -3.69 -17.73
C VAL A 117 -25.75 -4.31 -18.68
N GLY A 118 -24.67 -4.89 -18.12
CA GLY A 118 -23.63 -5.57 -18.90
C GLY A 118 -22.59 -4.64 -19.56
N THR A 119 -22.62 -3.32 -19.29
CA THR A 119 -21.63 -2.38 -19.85
C THR A 119 -20.28 -2.36 -19.09
N GLY A 120 -20.08 -3.23 -18.12
CA GLY A 120 -18.81 -3.36 -17.41
C GLY A 120 -18.58 -2.35 -16.28
N LYS A 121 -19.62 -1.67 -15.77
CA LYS A 121 -19.50 -0.70 -14.66
C LYS A 121 -18.82 -1.28 -13.43
N THR A 122 -19.36 -2.40 -12.93
CA THR A 122 -18.82 -3.11 -11.76
C THR A 122 -17.38 -3.58 -11.99
N TYR A 123 -17.07 -4.09 -13.19
CA TYR A 123 -15.69 -4.45 -13.55
C TYR A 123 -14.75 -3.23 -13.47
N LEU A 124 -15.17 -2.10 -14.03
CA LEU A 124 -14.37 -0.88 -14.04
C LEU A 124 -14.18 -0.31 -12.63
N ALA A 125 -15.23 -0.35 -11.80
CA ALA A 125 -15.16 0.03 -10.40
C ALA A 125 -14.16 -0.84 -9.62
N ALA A 126 -14.21 -2.15 -9.84
CA ALA A 126 -13.26 -3.08 -9.22
C ALA A 126 -11.83 -2.91 -9.75
N ALA A 127 -11.65 -2.56 -11.03
CA ALA A 127 -10.33 -2.26 -11.59
C ALA A 127 -9.71 -1.01 -10.96
N ILE A 128 -10.49 0.04 -10.75
CA ILE A 128 -10.07 1.25 -10.01
C ILE A 128 -9.67 0.87 -8.58
N ALA A 129 -10.52 0.06 -7.91
CA ALA A 129 -10.25 -0.39 -6.54
C ALA A 129 -8.94 -1.18 -6.44
N ASN A 130 -8.71 -2.15 -7.33
CA ASN A 130 -7.49 -2.96 -7.35
C ASN A 130 -6.24 -2.09 -7.55
N GLU A 131 -6.27 -1.15 -8.48
CA GLU A 131 -5.13 -0.26 -8.76
C GLU A 131 -4.78 0.61 -7.54
N LEU A 132 -5.78 1.17 -6.86
CA LEU A 132 -5.57 1.95 -5.65
C LEU A 132 -5.10 1.09 -4.46
N LEU A 133 -5.60 -0.15 -4.35
CA LEU A 133 -5.12 -1.11 -3.35
C LEU A 133 -3.64 -1.44 -3.57
N ASP A 134 -3.21 -1.63 -4.83
CA ASP A 134 -1.81 -1.89 -5.18
C ASP A 134 -0.90 -0.69 -4.87
N GLN A 135 -1.45 0.52 -4.86
CA GLN A 135 -0.78 1.73 -4.37
C GLN A 135 -0.81 1.88 -2.84
N GLY A 136 -1.35 0.88 -2.10
CA GLY A 136 -1.44 0.89 -0.65
C GLY A 136 -2.58 1.71 -0.06
N LYS A 137 -3.53 2.17 -0.89
CA LYS A 137 -4.71 2.91 -0.42
C LYS A 137 -5.73 1.94 0.22
N ARG A 138 -6.55 2.45 1.12
CA ARG A 138 -7.64 1.69 1.73
C ARG A 138 -8.92 1.93 0.93
N VAL A 139 -9.43 0.90 0.27
CA VAL A 139 -10.64 0.96 -0.56
C VAL A 139 -11.69 0.03 0.00
N LEU A 140 -12.94 0.46 -0.03
CA LEU A 140 -14.12 -0.34 0.31
C LEU A 140 -15.09 -0.35 -0.88
N MET A 141 -15.52 -1.53 -1.32
CA MET A 141 -16.55 -1.70 -2.33
C MET A 141 -17.72 -2.48 -1.75
N ARG A 142 -18.93 -1.92 -1.84
CA ARG A 142 -20.16 -2.50 -1.30
C ARG A 142 -21.32 -2.30 -2.26
N ASP A 143 -22.24 -3.25 -2.26
CA ASP A 143 -23.54 -3.07 -2.90
C ASP A 143 -24.36 -2.05 -2.10
N PHE A 144 -24.99 -1.11 -2.77
CA PHE A 144 -25.83 -0.11 -2.11
C PHE A 144 -26.96 -0.73 -1.28
N SER A 145 -27.48 -1.87 -1.74
CA SER A 145 -28.52 -2.62 -1.00
C SER A 145 -28.04 -3.09 0.38
N GLU A 146 -26.77 -3.39 0.58
CA GLU A 146 -26.22 -3.78 1.88
C GLU A 146 -26.24 -2.61 2.86
N ILE A 147 -25.87 -1.42 2.37
CA ILE A 147 -25.86 -0.20 3.19
C ILE A 147 -27.29 0.22 3.55
N SER A 148 -28.24 0.12 2.58
CA SER A 148 -29.63 0.48 2.82
C SER A 148 -30.35 -0.44 3.81
N ASN A 149 -29.82 -1.62 4.09
CA ASN A 149 -30.36 -2.57 5.06
C ASN A 149 -29.73 -2.46 6.47
N ILE A 150 -28.79 -1.54 6.67
CA ILE A 150 -28.21 -1.29 7.99
C ILE A 150 -29.28 -0.67 8.90
N SER A 151 -29.35 -1.18 10.14
CA SER A 151 -30.25 -0.64 11.14
C SER A 151 -30.00 0.86 11.36
N ILE A 152 -31.09 1.63 11.54
CA ILE A 152 -30.97 3.08 11.83
C ILE A 152 -30.09 3.32 13.07
N PHE A 153 -30.08 2.39 14.04
CA PHE A 153 -29.26 2.50 15.24
C PHE A 153 -27.77 2.33 14.99
N ASP A 154 -27.39 1.62 13.92
CA ASP A 154 -26.00 1.32 13.57
C ASP A 154 -25.50 2.22 12.42
N ALA A 155 -26.39 2.99 11.78
CA ALA A 155 -26.10 3.77 10.60
C ALA A 155 -25.02 4.85 10.83
N ASP A 156 -25.08 5.56 11.96
CA ASP A 156 -24.13 6.62 12.29
C ASP A 156 -22.73 6.05 12.54
N GLU A 157 -22.63 4.90 13.23
CA GLU A 157 -21.36 4.22 13.46
C GLU A 157 -20.77 3.69 12.16
N TYR A 158 -21.61 3.09 11.30
CA TYR A 158 -21.19 2.61 10.00
C TYR A 158 -20.69 3.76 9.10
N VAL A 159 -21.44 4.86 8.98
CA VAL A 159 -21.03 6.03 8.22
C VAL A 159 -19.71 6.61 8.74
N ALA A 160 -19.56 6.69 10.06
CA ALA A 160 -18.32 7.13 10.68
C ALA A 160 -17.13 6.21 10.31
N SER A 161 -17.37 4.89 10.23
CA SER A 161 -16.34 3.92 9.83
C SER A 161 -15.85 4.09 8.40
N LEU A 162 -16.71 4.60 7.49
CA LEU A 162 -16.36 4.86 6.08
C LEU A 162 -15.27 5.92 5.96
N SER A 163 -15.16 6.86 6.90
CA SER A 163 -14.12 7.89 6.90
C SER A 163 -12.70 7.33 7.01
N SER A 164 -12.56 6.07 7.44
CA SER A 164 -11.28 5.37 7.52
C SER A 164 -10.74 4.89 6.17
N TYR A 165 -11.56 4.94 5.11
CA TYR A 165 -11.17 4.52 3.77
C TYR A 165 -10.79 5.72 2.90
N ASP A 166 -9.84 5.50 2.00
CA ASP A 166 -9.44 6.51 1.02
C ASP A 166 -10.48 6.66 -0.09
N LEU A 167 -11.10 5.54 -0.51
CA LEU A 167 -12.17 5.49 -1.49
C LEU A 167 -13.26 4.52 -1.01
N VAL A 168 -14.51 4.96 -1.12
CA VAL A 168 -15.69 4.11 -0.96
C VAL A 168 -16.40 4.01 -2.30
N ILE A 169 -16.64 2.79 -2.75
CA ILE A 169 -17.35 2.48 -3.99
C ILE A 169 -18.72 1.88 -3.63
N LEU A 170 -19.78 2.51 -4.11
CA LEU A 170 -21.15 2.03 -3.99
C LEU A 170 -21.60 1.50 -5.35
N ASP A 171 -21.77 0.17 -5.42
CA ASP A 171 -22.25 -0.49 -6.63
C ASP A 171 -23.78 -0.71 -6.55
N ASP A 172 -24.41 -0.93 -7.71
CA ASP A 172 -25.84 -1.21 -7.83
C ASP A 172 -26.75 -0.19 -7.11
N LEU A 173 -26.59 1.11 -7.45
CA LEU A 173 -27.42 2.19 -6.91
C LEU A 173 -28.90 2.13 -7.34
N GLU A 174 -29.29 1.22 -8.25
CA GLU A 174 -30.69 1.09 -8.68
C GLU A 174 -31.50 0.29 -7.64
N GLU A 175 -32.57 0.91 -7.16
CA GLU A 175 -33.60 0.18 -6.41
C GLU A 175 -34.14 -0.97 -7.27
N LYS A 176 -33.97 -2.23 -6.81
CA LYS A 176 -34.74 -3.35 -7.36
C LYS A 176 -36.22 -3.01 -7.17
N LYS A 177 -36.92 -2.60 -8.24
CA LYS A 177 -38.37 -2.52 -8.22
C LYS A 177 -38.88 -3.86 -7.73
N LYS A 178 -39.48 -3.89 -6.52
CA LYS A 178 -40.21 -5.05 -6.04
C LYS A 178 -41.35 -5.32 -7.02
N SER A 179 -41.21 -6.41 -7.79
CA SER A 179 -42.29 -6.97 -8.60
C SER A 179 -43.34 -7.57 -7.70
#